data_a25fd79137e00d76522713e8c564e7f9
#
_entry.id   a25fd79137e00d76522713e8c564e7f9
#
_cell.length_a   1.000
_cell.length_b   1.000
_cell.length_c   1.000
_cell.angle_alpha   90.00
_cell.angle_beta   90.00
_cell.angle_gamma   90.00
#
_symmetry.space_group_name_H-M   'P 1'
#
loop_
_entity.id
_entity.type
_entity.pdbx_description
1 polymer ?
#
loop_
_entity_poly.entity_id
_entity_poly.type
_entity_poly.pdbx_seq_one_letter_code
_entity_poly.pdbx_strand_id
1 'polypeptide(L)'
;MSYPTLLQQAQEFRSAYSIPTGKKQSLTQKSLIDEEWSEFHEAFHFKDENEKLKELCDLVYVCYQFAANEGWDLNEAMDRVHKSNMSKLDENGQPIYREDGKVLKGPNYKPPNLTDLLNV
;
A
#
# COMPACT_ATOMS: atom_id res chain seq x y z
N MET A 1 -9.03 9.07 22.09
CA MET A 1 -7.61 8.76 21.86
C MET A 1 -7.48 8.15 20.46
N SER A 2 -6.65 8.75 19.62
CA SER A 2 -6.45 8.22 18.27
C SER A 2 -5.22 7.30 18.26
N TYR A 3 -5.30 6.24 17.48
CA TYR A 3 -4.18 5.35 17.26
C TYR A 3 -3.26 5.95 16.19
N PRO A 4 -1.94 5.71 16.26
CA PRO A 4 -1.04 6.13 15.19
C PRO A 4 -1.41 5.44 13.88
N THR A 5 -1.26 6.17 12.80
CA THR A 5 -1.48 5.61 11.46
C THR A 5 -0.33 4.67 11.08
N LEU A 6 -0.54 3.87 10.03
CA LEU A 6 0.53 2.99 9.54
C LEU A 6 1.75 3.80 9.10
N LEU A 7 1.54 4.97 8.50
CA LEU A 7 2.66 5.83 8.11
C LEU A 7 3.41 6.35 9.33
N GLN A 8 2.69 6.76 10.38
CA GLN A 8 3.31 7.21 11.63
C GLN A 8 4.12 6.08 12.27
N GLN A 9 3.62 4.85 12.25
CA GLN A 9 4.35 3.69 12.75
C GLN A 9 5.62 3.44 11.95
N ALA A 10 5.55 3.58 10.62
CA ALA A 10 6.73 3.44 9.77
C ALA A 10 7.79 4.50 10.11
N GLN A 11 7.36 5.74 10.32
CA GLN A 11 8.25 6.83 10.69
C GLN A 11 8.87 6.61 12.07
N GLU A 12 8.09 6.13 13.02
CA GLU A 12 8.57 5.79 14.37
C GLU A 12 9.64 4.71 14.31
N PHE A 13 9.40 3.65 13.53
CA PHE A 13 10.36 2.56 13.37
C PHE A 13 11.69 3.09 12.81
N ARG A 14 11.61 3.92 11.76
CA ARG A 14 12.82 4.46 11.14
C ARG A 14 13.60 5.35 12.10
N SER A 15 12.91 6.16 12.89
CA SER A 15 13.53 7.00 13.89
C SER A 15 14.19 6.18 14.98
N ALA A 16 13.45 5.19 15.50
CA ALA A 16 13.93 4.35 16.61
C ALA A 16 15.19 3.57 16.24
N TYR A 17 15.29 3.11 15.00
CA TYR A 17 16.40 2.29 14.54
C TYR A 17 17.42 3.09 13.71
N SER A 18 17.30 4.41 13.70
CA SER A 18 18.24 5.31 12.99
C SER A 18 18.44 4.91 11.53
N ILE A 19 17.34 4.55 10.86
CA ILE A 19 17.38 4.11 9.47
C ILE A 19 17.56 5.33 8.55
N PRO A 20 18.59 5.34 7.67
CA PRO A 20 18.78 6.43 6.73
C PRO A 20 17.55 6.59 5.83
N THR A 21 17.13 7.83 5.61
CA THR A 21 15.93 8.16 4.83
C THR A 21 16.32 9.07 3.67
N GLY A 22 15.70 8.85 2.53
CA GLY A 22 15.92 9.66 1.34
C GLY A 22 16.11 8.81 0.09
N LYS A 23 16.21 9.47 -1.04
CA LYS A 23 16.26 8.81 -2.35
C LYS A 23 17.44 7.87 -2.54
N LYS A 24 18.52 8.08 -1.82
CA LYS A 24 19.67 7.16 -1.85
C LYS A 24 19.31 5.77 -1.34
N GLN A 25 18.25 5.66 -0.53
CA GLN A 25 17.82 4.41 0.07
C GLN A 25 16.69 3.74 -0.70
N SER A 26 16.21 4.36 -1.80
CA SER A 26 15.04 3.86 -2.53
C SER A 26 15.23 2.42 -3.01
N LEU A 27 16.39 2.11 -3.55
CA LEU A 27 16.66 0.77 -4.06
C LEU A 27 16.68 -0.27 -2.94
N THR A 28 17.28 0.06 -1.81
CA THR A 28 17.28 -0.80 -0.63
C THR A 28 15.85 -1.07 -0.14
N GLN A 29 15.03 -0.01 -0.06
CA GLN A 29 13.65 -0.14 0.38
C GLN A 29 12.81 -0.97 -0.60
N LYS A 30 13.05 -0.80 -1.90
CA LYS A 30 12.40 -1.62 -2.92
C LYS A 30 12.79 -3.09 -2.78
N SER A 31 14.05 -3.36 -2.48
CA SER A 31 14.53 -4.73 -2.27
C SER A 31 13.84 -5.42 -1.09
N LEU A 32 13.49 -4.66 -0.05
CA LEU A 32 12.74 -5.21 1.09
C LEU A 32 11.32 -5.60 0.68
N ILE A 33 10.69 -4.82 -0.21
CA ILE A 33 9.37 -5.20 -0.75
C ILE A 33 9.47 -6.51 -1.53
N ASP A 34 10.49 -6.65 -2.37
CA ASP A 34 10.72 -7.89 -3.14
C ASP A 34 10.90 -9.09 -2.19
N GLU A 35 11.66 -8.90 -1.12
CA GLU A 35 11.93 -9.95 -0.13
C GLU A 35 10.64 -10.37 0.59
N GLU A 36 9.86 -9.40 1.08
CA GLU A 36 8.61 -9.71 1.80
C GLU A 36 7.54 -10.27 0.87
N TRP A 37 7.51 -9.84 -0.38
CA TRP A 37 6.64 -10.45 -1.39
C TRP A 37 6.96 -11.93 -1.56
N SER A 38 8.24 -12.26 -1.66
CA SER A 38 8.69 -13.64 -1.82
C SER A 38 8.32 -14.49 -0.59
N GLU A 39 8.47 -13.94 0.61
CA GLU A 39 8.09 -14.63 1.84
C GLU A 39 6.59 -14.84 1.96
N PHE A 40 5.80 -13.85 1.53
CA PHE A 40 4.35 -14.01 1.50
C PHE A 40 3.94 -15.10 0.49
N HIS A 41 4.58 -15.12 -0.67
CA HIS A 41 4.33 -16.14 -1.70
C HIS A 41 4.59 -17.54 -1.15
N GLU A 42 5.71 -17.71 -0.45
CA GLU A 42 6.05 -18.98 0.18
C GLU A 42 5.04 -19.37 1.26
N ALA A 43 4.67 -18.41 2.10
CA ALA A 43 3.68 -18.66 3.16
C ALA A 43 2.32 -19.07 2.59
N PHE A 44 1.92 -18.45 1.49
CA PHE A 44 0.65 -18.78 0.82
C PHE A 44 0.62 -20.25 0.39
N HIS A 45 1.72 -20.78 -0.12
CA HIS A 45 1.76 -22.14 -0.66
C HIS A 45 2.09 -23.21 0.37
N PHE A 46 2.85 -22.88 1.42
CA PHE A 46 3.48 -23.88 2.27
C PHE A 46 3.28 -23.69 3.76
N LYS A 47 2.59 -22.63 4.19
CA LYS A 47 2.44 -22.32 5.61
C LYS A 47 0.98 -22.26 6.03
N ASP A 48 0.76 -22.22 7.34
CA ASP A 48 -0.59 -22.10 7.90
C ASP A 48 -1.13 -20.67 7.83
N GLU A 49 -2.38 -20.49 8.21
CA GLU A 49 -3.06 -19.19 8.13
C GLU A 49 -2.39 -18.12 8.98
N ASN A 50 -1.85 -18.50 10.14
CA ASN A 50 -1.17 -17.53 11.01
C ASN A 50 0.08 -16.98 10.33
N GLU A 51 0.87 -17.83 9.69
CA GLU A 51 2.06 -17.41 8.95
C GLU A 51 1.71 -16.56 7.73
N LYS A 52 0.64 -16.91 7.02
CA LYS A 52 0.17 -16.11 5.89
C LYS A 52 -0.18 -14.69 6.34
N LEU A 53 -0.92 -14.56 7.45
CA LEU A 53 -1.30 -13.25 7.97
C LEU A 53 -0.07 -12.46 8.40
N LYS A 54 0.86 -13.09 9.07
CA LYS A 54 2.09 -12.44 9.52
C LYS A 54 2.90 -11.92 8.31
N GLU A 55 3.06 -12.74 7.29
CA GLU A 55 3.83 -12.33 6.10
C GLU A 55 3.10 -11.25 5.29
N LEU A 56 1.77 -11.26 5.27
CA LEU A 56 1.00 -10.19 4.66
C LEU A 56 1.24 -8.86 5.40
N CYS A 57 1.25 -8.90 6.72
CA CYS A 57 1.55 -7.72 7.53
C CYS A 57 2.95 -7.19 7.26
N ASP A 58 3.94 -8.07 7.16
CA ASP A 58 5.32 -7.67 6.85
C ASP A 58 5.42 -6.99 5.49
N LEU A 59 4.70 -7.51 4.50
CA LEU A 59 4.67 -6.92 3.17
C LEU A 59 4.08 -5.50 3.19
N VAL A 60 2.94 -5.33 3.87
CA VAL A 60 2.33 -4.01 4.02
C VAL A 60 3.26 -3.07 4.78
N TYR A 61 3.93 -3.59 5.81
CA TYR A 61 4.85 -2.82 6.64
C TYR A 61 5.98 -2.22 5.79
N VAL A 62 6.64 -3.03 4.97
CA VAL A 62 7.74 -2.51 4.13
C VAL A 62 7.24 -1.58 3.01
N CYS A 63 5.99 -1.71 2.58
CA CYS A 63 5.40 -0.75 1.64
C CYS A 63 5.30 0.65 2.28
N TYR A 64 4.88 0.72 3.55
CA TYR A 64 4.84 1.98 4.28
C TYR A 64 6.25 2.50 4.59
N GLN A 65 7.21 1.62 4.82
CA GLN A 65 8.61 2.01 4.97
C GLN A 65 9.13 2.66 3.69
N PHE A 66 8.76 2.11 2.53
CA PHE A 66 9.15 2.71 1.26
C PHE A 66 8.59 4.12 1.13
N ALA A 67 7.30 4.30 1.41
CA ALA A 67 6.67 5.63 1.34
C ALA A 67 7.32 6.62 2.30
N ALA A 68 7.60 6.19 3.53
CA ALA A 68 8.28 7.03 4.52
C ALA A 68 9.66 7.44 4.03
N ASN A 69 10.39 6.52 3.38
CA ASN A 69 11.68 6.80 2.79
C ASN A 69 11.61 7.88 1.69
N GLU A 70 10.57 7.82 0.87
CA GLU A 70 10.37 8.78 -0.22
C GLU A 70 9.77 10.11 0.24
N GLY A 71 9.29 10.18 1.47
CA GLY A 71 8.61 11.37 1.98
C GLY A 71 7.20 11.52 1.46
N TRP A 72 6.57 10.43 1.05
CA TRP A 72 5.20 10.45 0.52
C TRP A 72 4.18 10.22 1.62
N ASP A 73 3.07 10.96 1.56
CA ASP A 73 1.92 10.72 2.43
C ASP A 73 1.08 9.57 1.86
N LEU A 74 1.47 8.35 2.22
CA LEU A 74 0.79 7.15 1.72
C LEU A 74 -0.62 7.03 2.28
N ASN A 75 -0.88 7.55 3.48
CA ASN A 75 -2.22 7.55 4.05
C ASN A 75 -3.20 8.32 3.15
N GLU A 76 -2.82 9.52 2.74
CA GLU A 76 -3.66 10.34 1.86
C GLU A 76 -3.75 9.73 0.46
N ALA A 77 -2.63 9.21 -0.05
CA ALA A 77 -2.62 8.55 -1.36
C ALA A 77 -3.58 7.35 -1.38
N MET A 78 -3.55 6.53 -0.33
CA MET A 78 -4.44 5.37 -0.21
C MET A 78 -5.91 5.79 -0.13
N ASP A 79 -6.22 6.88 0.56
CA ASP A 79 -7.58 7.40 0.61
C ASP A 79 -8.08 7.82 -0.78
N ARG A 80 -7.23 8.50 -1.54
CA ARG A 80 -7.57 8.92 -2.91
C ARG A 80 -7.74 7.73 -3.84
N VAL A 81 -6.89 6.71 -3.71
CA VAL A 81 -7.02 5.47 -4.47
C VAL A 81 -8.32 4.76 -4.11
N HIS A 82 -8.67 4.72 -2.83
CA HIS A 82 -9.94 4.14 -2.40
C HIS A 82 -11.13 4.85 -3.04
N LYS A 83 -11.15 6.18 -2.99
CA LYS A 83 -12.23 6.97 -3.61
C LYS A 83 -12.31 6.73 -5.12
N SER A 84 -11.15 6.64 -5.77
CA SER A 84 -11.08 6.29 -7.19
C SER A 84 -11.68 4.90 -7.43
N ASN A 85 -11.34 3.92 -6.61
CA ASN A 85 -11.90 2.58 -6.74
C ASN A 85 -13.41 2.56 -6.54
N MET A 86 -13.93 3.34 -5.60
CA MET A 86 -15.37 3.45 -5.39
C MET A 86 -16.09 4.14 -6.55
N SER A 87 -15.38 4.96 -7.33
CA SER A 87 -15.96 5.60 -8.51
C SER A 87 -16.15 4.65 -9.69
N LYS A 88 -15.73 3.39 -9.56
CA LYS A 88 -15.94 2.37 -10.60
C LYS A 88 -17.38 1.88 -10.70
N LEU A 89 -18.22 2.18 -9.71
CA LEU A 89 -19.63 1.80 -9.71
C LEU A 89 -20.34 2.40 -10.91
N ASP A 90 -21.46 1.75 -11.34
CA ASP A 90 -22.27 2.27 -12.44
C ASP A 90 -23.14 3.45 -11.99
N GLU A 91 -23.96 3.96 -12.91
CA GLU A 91 -24.83 5.12 -12.65
C GLU A 91 -25.82 4.91 -11.52
N ASN A 92 -26.15 3.64 -11.24
CA ASN A 92 -27.12 3.27 -10.19
C ASN A 92 -26.41 2.83 -8.90
N GLY A 93 -25.10 3.05 -8.79
CA GLY A 93 -24.33 2.66 -7.62
C GLY A 93 -24.06 1.16 -7.54
N GLN A 94 -24.15 0.44 -8.67
CA GLN A 94 -23.95 -1.00 -8.72
C GLN A 94 -22.61 -1.35 -9.35
N PRO A 95 -22.00 -2.45 -8.92
CA PRO A 95 -20.73 -2.89 -9.51
C PRO A 95 -20.91 -3.48 -10.90
N ILE A 96 -19.88 -3.35 -11.70
CA ILE A 96 -19.76 -3.97 -13.01
C ILE A 96 -18.64 -5.00 -12.92
N TYR A 97 -18.92 -6.26 -13.26
CA TYR A 97 -17.94 -7.33 -13.13
C TYR A 97 -17.53 -7.91 -14.47
N ARG A 98 -16.27 -8.29 -14.56
CA ARG A 98 -15.79 -9.17 -15.62
C ARG A 98 -16.18 -10.61 -15.25
N GLU A 99 -16.13 -11.56 -16.21
CA GLU A 99 -16.53 -12.95 -15.98
C GLU A 99 -15.79 -13.62 -14.81
N ASP A 100 -14.53 -13.25 -14.58
CA ASP A 100 -13.73 -13.80 -13.48
C ASP A 100 -13.97 -13.10 -12.14
N GLY A 101 -14.93 -12.17 -12.08
CA GLY A 101 -15.28 -11.44 -10.87
C GLY A 101 -14.50 -10.14 -10.67
N LYS A 102 -13.59 -9.79 -11.60
CA LYS A 102 -12.86 -8.53 -11.48
C LYS A 102 -13.81 -7.34 -11.68
N VAL A 103 -13.72 -6.36 -10.76
CA VAL A 103 -14.49 -5.13 -10.87
C VAL A 103 -13.98 -4.29 -12.03
N LEU A 104 -14.90 -3.87 -12.92
CA LEU A 104 -14.59 -3.04 -14.06
C LEU A 104 -14.95 -1.57 -13.80
N LYS A 105 -14.39 -0.68 -14.61
CA LYS A 105 -14.63 0.76 -14.49
C LYS A 105 -15.99 1.12 -15.08
N GLY A 106 -16.82 1.81 -14.30
CA GLY A 106 -18.08 2.34 -14.75
C GLY A 106 -17.91 3.70 -15.46
N PRO A 107 -19.04 4.29 -15.93
CA PRO A 107 -18.98 5.53 -16.71
C PRO A 107 -18.48 6.75 -15.92
N ASN A 108 -18.61 6.73 -14.60
CA ASN A 108 -18.20 7.87 -13.76
C ASN A 108 -16.83 7.64 -13.10
N TYR A 109 -16.08 6.66 -13.58
CA TYR A 109 -14.75 6.38 -13.02
C TYR A 109 -13.82 7.59 -13.15
N LYS A 110 -13.14 7.90 -12.05
CA LYS A 110 -12.12 8.94 -11.99
C LYS A 110 -10.84 8.34 -11.45
N PRO A 111 -9.74 8.37 -12.21
CA PRO A 111 -8.45 7.90 -11.71
C PRO A 111 -7.99 8.79 -10.55
N PRO A 112 -7.17 8.25 -9.62
CA PRO A 112 -6.64 9.06 -8.54
C PRO A 112 -5.63 10.08 -9.06
N ASN A 113 -5.68 11.30 -8.52
CA ASN A 113 -4.65 12.31 -8.78
C ASN A 113 -3.77 12.42 -7.54
N LEU A 114 -2.52 12.02 -7.68
CA LEU A 114 -1.55 11.99 -6.58
C LEU A 114 -0.42 13.01 -6.76
N THR A 115 -0.49 13.83 -7.82
CA THR A 115 0.62 14.70 -8.22
C THR A 115 1.07 15.65 -7.11
N ASP A 116 0.12 16.25 -6.38
CA ASP A 116 0.45 17.18 -5.30
C ASP A 116 1.08 16.52 -4.07
N LEU A 117 1.04 15.19 -3.99
CA LEU A 117 1.66 14.43 -2.90
C LEU A 117 3.12 14.11 -3.16
N LEU A 118 3.58 14.36 -4.36
CA LEU A 118 4.97 14.10 -4.74
C LEU A 118 5.84 15.31 -4.39
N ASN A 119 7.02 15.04 -3.85
CA ASN A 119 7.98 16.07 -3.48
C ASN A 119 8.84 16.42 -4.70
N VAL A 120 8.25 17.17 -5.61
CA VAL A 120 8.92 17.60 -6.84
C VAL A 120 9.13 19.10 -6.84
#